data_6cb63b7d863f895b619a8cec2305b81c
#
_entry.id   6cb63b7d863f895b619a8cec2305b81c
#
_cell.length_a   1.000
_cell.length_b   1.000
_cell.length_c   1.000
_cell.angle_alpha   90.00
_cell.angle_beta   90.00
_cell.angle_gamma   90.00
#
_symmetry.space_group_name_H-M   'P 1'
#
loop_
_entity.id
_entity.type
_entity.pdbx_description
1 polymer ?
#
loop_
_entity_poly.entity_id
_entity_poly.type
_entity_poly.pdbx_seq_one_letter_code
_entity_poly.pdbx_strand_id
1 'polypeptide(L)'
;MQPRTTRIARSSLPLPLGERNWKPLVLAAVCTSTGVATWSFVIGGSAALYVGAVAGMIAMTAGALLGQMLVNLATVPAATKHGIETTTSTKPQLGSRGAVIGLGLLLFTSIGWNTVLMIFFGRAAASAMIVLGVAGEGSRGLVATLFSAGGLVVLAFLVTRGARSLSKTGPTIAICIVILTGWLLYLLLDQFGWSAIATAAPLDPTDSFGVNYTSVFELLVAGTFGWWGYMGGMVRMVSKAGKTILPTMVGLGLAWAVVASVSLFGALMTGEPDPTIWAPMIAGDFTAIVVLIFIALANLGSTLVGIFVSTLAIKQTRGLGRKVSWNTIVVFVSTPMLLCIVLIPHLIFDNVPVFMAYLGMMLGPMIGVQIADWYILGRRKTLSVAALYQPGRESAYWYFGGFNPAGILGLILGTLTYAAILNPNTYVPNAAFFQYTTAAIPSVIVGGLVYVISTKLMKRFLPTRSSRRGAVEEAS
;
A
#
# COMPACT_ATOMS: atom_id res chain seq x y z
N MET A 1 27.10 4.46 -21.76
CA MET A 1 26.20 4.81 -20.62
C MET A 1 25.28 5.94 -21.07
N GLN A 2 23.95 5.73 -21.15
CA GLN A 2 23.00 6.81 -21.50
C GLN A 2 22.88 7.81 -20.33
N PRO A 3 22.75 9.12 -20.59
CA PRO A 3 22.61 10.12 -19.54
C PRO A 3 21.40 9.82 -18.63
N ARG A 4 21.53 10.09 -17.34
CA ARG A 4 20.53 9.81 -16.28
C ARG A 4 19.13 10.38 -16.60
N THR A 5 19.08 11.56 -17.25
CA THR A 5 17.86 12.24 -17.69
C THR A 5 17.08 11.47 -18.76
N THR A 6 17.76 10.79 -19.68
CA THR A 6 17.12 9.97 -20.74
C THR A 6 16.52 8.68 -20.17
N ARG A 7 17.11 8.10 -19.14
CA ARG A 7 16.61 6.88 -18.50
C ARG A 7 15.34 7.14 -17.67
N ILE A 8 15.28 8.27 -16.96
CA ILE A 8 14.09 8.71 -16.19
C ILE A 8 12.94 9.07 -17.14
N ALA A 9 13.23 9.76 -18.26
CA ALA A 9 12.23 10.10 -19.26
C ALA A 9 11.63 8.84 -19.94
N ARG A 10 12.43 7.80 -20.18
CA ARG A 10 11.96 6.51 -20.71
C ARG A 10 11.11 5.72 -19.73
N SER A 11 11.40 5.77 -18.43
CA SER A 11 10.63 5.03 -17.41
C SER A 11 9.20 5.54 -17.28
N SER A 12 8.91 6.79 -17.66
CA SER A 12 7.56 7.38 -17.63
C SER A 12 6.71 7.04 -18.88
N LEU A 13 7.29 6.42 -19.89
CA LEU A 13 6.60 6.02 -21.13
C LEU A 13 6.04 4.59 -21.02
N PRO A 14 5.10 4.21 -21.90
CA PRO A 14 4.64 2.82 -21.99
C PRO A 14 5.82 1.89 -22.26
N LEU A 15 5.89 0.79 -21.49
CA LEU A 15 6.92 -0.21 -21.69
C LEU A 15 6.61 -1.05 -22.93
N PRO A 16 7.50 -1.09 -23.95
CA PRO A 16 7.29 -1.89 -25.15
C PRO A 16 7.20 -3.40 -24.80
N LEU A 17 6.47 -4.17 -25.61
CA LEU A 17 6.31 -5.61 -25.38
C LEU A 17 7.64 -6.36 -25.32
N GLY A 18 8.62 -6.00 -26.16
CA GLY A 18 9.95 -6.60 -26.16
C GLY A 18 10.78 -6.38 -24.87
N GLU A 19 10.42 -5.37 -24.08
CA GLU A 19 11.08 -5.08 -22.79
C GLU A 19 10.36 -5.72 -21.59
N ARG A 20 9.19 -6.35 -21.80
CA ARG A 20 8.37 -7.02 -20.78
C ARG A 20 8.80 -8.48 -20.62
N ASN A 21 9.94 -8.69 -19.99
CA ASN A 21 10.63 -9.97 -19.96
C ASN A 21 10.53 -10.74 -18.63
N TRP A 22 9.77 -10.22 -17.64
CA TRP A 22 9.60 -10.93 -16.39
C TRP A 22 8.74 -12.17 -16.57
N LYS A 23 9.26 -13.30 -16.08
CA LYS A 23 8.52 -14.54 -15.93
C LYS A 23 7.61 -14.47 -14.69
N PRO A 24 6.53 -15.28 -14.62
CA PRO A 24 5.66 -15.29 -13.44
C PRO A 24 6.39 -15.52 -12.12
N LEU A 25 7.41 -16.40 -12.11
CA LEU A 25 8.21 -16.68 -10.93
C LEU A 25 9.02 -15.46 -10.46
N VAL A 26 9.56 -14.67 -11.40
CA VAL A 26 10.27 -13.42 -11.07
C VAL A 26 9.30 -12.41 -10.44
N LEU A 27 8.10 -12.28 -11.02
CA LEU A 27 7.07 -11.42 -10.43
C LEU A 27 6.66 -11.92 -9.04
N ALA A 28 6.45 -13.23 -8.85
CA ALA A 28 6.13 -13.80 -7.55
C ALA A 28 7.23 -13.49 -6.51
N ALA A 29 8.50 -13.67 -6.88
CA ALA A 29 9.62 -13.37 -5.98
C ALA A 29 9.66 -11.87 -5.61
N VAL A 30 9.44 -10.97 -6.57
CA VAL A 30 9.37 -9.52 -6.31
C VAL A 30 8.17 -9.19 -5.42
N CYS A 31 7.00 -9.73 -5.70
CA CYS A 31 5.80 -9.52 -4.89
C CYS A 31 5.97 -10.06 -3.47
N THR A 32 6.53 -11.26 -3.31
CA THR A 32 6.82 -11.82 -1.98
C THR A 32 7.85 -10.97 -1.24
N SER A 33 8.91 -10.52 -1.91
CA SER A 33 9.93 -9.68 -1.28
C SER A 33 9.42 -8.30 -0.85
N THR A 34 8.34 -7.82 -1.47
CA THR A 34 7.69 -6.57 -1.07
C THR A 34 6.53 -6.79 -0.10
N GLY A 35 5.80 -7.89 -0.22
CA GLY A 35 4.69 -8.26 0.66
C GLY A 35 5.14 -8.77 2.02
N VAL A 36 6.23 -9.53 2.05
CA VAL A 36 6.86 -10.04 3.29
C VAL A 36 7.83 -8.98 3.81
N ALA A 37 7.30 -8.06 4.59
CA ALA A 37 8.07 -6.99 5.23
C ALA A 37 7.74 -6.92 6.72
N THR A 38 8.55 -6.21 7.47
CA THR A 38 8.40 -6.12 8.94
C THR A 38 7.10 -5.45 9.39
N TRP A 39 6.48 -4.62 8.55
CA TRP A 39 5.15 -4.06 8.82
C TRP A 39 4.04 -5.14 8.93
N SER A 40 4.25 -6.33 8.36
CA SER A 40 3.34 -7.47 8.54
C SER A 40 3.22 -7.89 10.00
N PHE A 41 4.29 -7.78 10.76
CA PHE A 41 4.28 -8.07 12.20
C PHE A 41 3.43 -7.05 12.99
N VAL A 42 3.46 -5.77 12.61
CA VAL A 42 2.63 -4.74 13.24
C VAL A 42 1.14 -5.01 13.00
N ILE A 43 0.78 -5.45 11.79
CA ILE A 43 -0.61 -5.80 11.44
C ILE A 43 -1.10 -7.02 12.23
N GLY A 44 -0.26 -8.06 12.36
CA GLY A 44 -0.59 -9.25 13.13
C GLY A 44 -0.81 -8.94 14.61
N GLY A 45 0.05 -8.11 15.20
CA GLY A 45 -0.12 -7.62 16.57
C GLY A 45 -1.43 -6.84 16.76
N SER A 46 -1.77 -5.95 15.82
CA SER A 46 -3.04 -5.23 15.82
C SER A 46 -4.26 -6.16 15.72
N ALA A 47 -4.15 -7.25 14.97
CA ALA A 47 -5.23 -8.25 14.86
C ALA A 47 -5.51 -8.98 16.16
N ALA A 48 -4.48 -9.17 17.02
CA ALA A 48 -4.60 -9.82 18.30
C ALA A 48 -5.53 -9.08 19.29
N LEU A 49 -5.74 -7.78 19.09
CA LEU A 49 -6.71 -7.02 19.89
C LEU A 49 -8.14 -7.52 19.69
N TYR A 50 -8.48 -7.98 18.50
CA TYR A 50 -9.86 -8.28 18.11
C TYR A 50 -10.21 -9.78 18.15
N VAL A 51 -9.28 -10.67 17.76
CA VAL A 51 -9.58 -12.08 17.54
C VAL A 51 -8.48 -13.01 18.02
N GLY A 52 -8.85 -14.26 18.36
CA GLY A 52 -7.90 -15.33 18.63
C GLY A 52 -7.23 -15.88 17.36
N ALA A 53 -6.27 -16.78 17.53
CA ALA A 53 -5.35 -17.24 16.51
C ALA A 53 -6.04 -17.79 15.24
N VAL A 54 -6.97 -18.74 15.39
CA VAL A 54 -7.61 -19.43 14.26
C VAL A 54 -8.50 -18.47 13.47
N ALA A 55 -9.37 -17.72 14.18
CA ALA A 55 -10.25 -16.73 13.55
C ALA A 55 -9.42 -15.64 12.84
N GLY A 56 -8.33 -15.18 13.46
CA GLY A 56 -7.44 -14.18 12.91
C GLY A 56 -6.71 -14.64 11.65
N MET A 57 -6.15 -15.87 11.64
CA MET A 57 -5.56 -16.43 10.42
C MET A 57 -6.54 -16.47 9.26
N ILE A 58 -7.78 -16.91 9.50
CA ILE A 58 -8.80 -16.99 8.46
C ILE A 58 -9.18 -15.60 7.98
N ALA A 59 -9.49 -14.67 8.89
CA ALA A 59 -9.88 -13.30 8.56
C ALA A 59 -8.77 -12.56 7.79
N MET A 60 -7.52 -12.65 8.27
CA MET A 60 -6.37 -12.03 7.61
C MET A 60 -6.12 -12.60 6.22
N THR A 61 -6.12 -13.92 6.08
CA THR A 61 -5.90 -14.58 4.77
C THR A 61 -7.00 -14.21 3.78
N ALA A 62 -8.26 -14.34 4.19
CA ALA A 62 -9.40 -14.03 3.33
C ALA A 62 -9.44 -12.54 2.95
N GLY A 63 -9.20 -11.63 3.91
CA GLY A 63 -9.15 -10.19 3.69
C GLY A 63 -8.01 -9.79 2.74
N ALA A 64 -6.79 -10.32 2.96
CA ALA A 64 -5.65 -10.04 2.10
C ALA A 64 -5.86 -10.56 0.67
N LEU A 65 -6.41 -11.76 0.48
CA LEU A 65 -6.69 -12.31 -0.84
C LEU A 65 -7.80 -11.52 -1.56
N LEU A 66 -8.88 -11.18 -0.87
CA LEU A 66 -9.96 -10.39 -1.48
C LEU A 66 -9.47 -8.98 -1.88
N GLY A 67 -8.81 -8.28 -0.96
CA GLY A 67 -8.29 -6.95 -1.23
C GLY A 67 -7.27 -6.94 -2.36
N GLN A 68 -6.34 -7.91 -2.39
CA GLN A 68 -5.37 -8.06 -3.47
C GLN A 68 -6.05 -8.40 -4.82
N MET A 69 -7.13 -9.19 -4.82
CA MET A 69 -7.89 -9.44 -6.03
C MET A 69 -8.54 -8.18 -6.57
N LEU A 70 -9.14 -7.34 -5.71
CA LEU A 70 -9.71 -6.05 -6.11
C LEU A 70 -8.66 -5.11 -6.71
N VAL A 71 -7.48 -5.03 -6.09
CA VAL A 71 -6.34 -4.27 -6.63
C VAL A 71 -5.90 -4.81 -7.98
N ASN A 72 -5.83 -6.12 -8.14
CA ASN A 72 -5.50 -6.76 -9.41
C ASN A 72 -6.52 -6.42 -10.51
N LEU A 73 -7.81 -6.51 -10.22
CA LEU A 73 -8.87 -6.16 -11.18
C LEU A 73 -8.77 -4.70 -11.62
N ALA A 74 -8.42 -3.79 -10.72
CA ALA A 74 -8.29 -2.36 -11.03
C ALA A 74 -7.06 -2.05 -11.89
N THR A 75 -5.91 -2.67 -11.61
CA THR A 75 -4.60 -2.18 -12.08
C THR A 75 -3.96 -3.07 -13.15
N VAL A 76 -4.04 -4.39 -13.00
CA VAL A 76 -3.34 -5.36 -13.87
C VAL A 76 -3.74 -5.25 -15.33
N PRO A 77 -5.03 -5.14 -15.70
CA PRO A 77 -5.43 -5.19 -17.10
C PRO A 77 -4.86 -4.06 -17.95
N ALA A 78 -4.90 -2.82 -17.43
CA ALA A 78 -4.36 -1.66 -18.13
C ALA A 78 -2.83 -1.71 -18.21
N ALA A 79 -2.19 -2.07 -17.10
CA ALA A 79 -0.73 -2.11 -17.01
C ALA A 79 -0.12 -3.19 -17.91
N THR A 80 -0.67 -4.41 -17.92
CA THR A 80 -0.14 -5.52 -18.75
C THR A 80 -0.49 -5.35 -20.23
N LYS A 81 -1.69 -4.86 -20.57
CA LYS A 81 -2.08 -4.64 -21.96
C LYS A 81 -1.26 -3.54 -22.62
N HIS A 82 -1.07 -2.42 -21.91
CA HIS A 82 -0.50 -1.20 -22.50
C HIS A 82 0.89 -0.81 -21.98
N GLY A 83 1.44 -1.53 -20.97
CA GLY A 83 2.75 -1.22 -20.39
C GLY A 83 2.79 0.08 -19.56
N ILE A 84 1.64 0.51 -19.04
CA ILE A 84 1.49 1.80 -18.35
C ILE A 84 1.48 1.64 -16.84
N GLU A 85 1.84 2.71 -16.13
CA GLU A 85 1.78 2.76 -14.67
C GLU A 85 0.38 3.05 -14.15
N THR A 86 0.09 2.65 -12.89
CA THR A 86 -1.22 2.82 -12.27
C THR A 86 -1.66 4.28 -12.27
N THR A 87 -0.82 5.20 -11.80
CA THR A 87 -1.15 6.64 -11.72
C THR A 87 -1.44 7.24 -13.09
N THR A 88 -0.72 6.85 -14.13
CA THR A 88 -1.00 7.29 -15.52
C THR A 88 -2.32 6.72 -16.02
N SER A 89 -2.67 5.49 -15.63
CA SER A 89 -3.91 4.82 -16.03
C SER A 89 -5.17 5.47 -15.45
N THR A 90 -5.05 6.38 -14.48
CA THR A 90 -6.20 7.10 -13.87
C THR A 90 -6.73 8.26 -14.70
N LYS A 91 -6.02 8.71 -15.74
CA LYS A 91 -6.45 9.87 -16.56
C LYS A 91 -7.81 9.69 -17.22
N PRO A 92 -8.20 8.52 -17.74
CA PRO A 92 -9.55 8.32 -18.27
C PRO A 92 -10.65 8.51 -17.22
N GLN A 93 -10.38 8.12 -15.98
CA GLN A 93 -11.35 8.19 -14.88
C GLN A 93 -11.39 9.57 -14.23
N LEU A 94 -10.24 10.22 -14.04
CA LEU A 94 -10.14 11.46 -13.26
C LEU A 94 -9.92 12.70 -14.11
N GLY A 95 -9.47 12.54 -15.35
CA GLY A 95 -9.04 13.64 -16.22
C GLY A 95 -7.52 13.88 -16.19
N SER A 96 -7.03 14.63 -17.17
CA SER A 96 -5.59 14.89 -17.34
C SER A 96 -4.96 15.64 -16.16
N ARG A 97 -5.70 16.59 -15.54
CA ARG A 97 -5.31 17.26 -14.29
C ARG A 97 -5.70 16.44 -13.07
N GLY A 98 -6.87 15.79 -13.11
CA GLY A 98 -7.37 14.95 -12.02
C GLY A 98 -6.45 13.77 -11.69
N ALA A 99 -5.59 13.35 -12.61
CA ALA A 99 -4.56 12.33 -12.33
C ALA A 99 -3.59 12.73 -11.18
N VAL A 100 -3.52 13.99 -10.79
CA VAL A 100 -2.79 14.44 -9.60
C VAL A 100 -3.36 13.81 -8.32
N ILE A 101 -4.67 13.50 -8.28
CA ILE A 101 -5.29 12.78 -7.17
C ILE A 101 -4.68 11.39 -7.04
N GLY A 102 -4.52 10.66 -8.16
CA GLY A 102 -3.85 9.35 -8.16
C GLY A 102 -2.41 9.41 -7.66
N LEU A 103 -1.66 10.46 -8.00
CA LEU A 103 -0.33 10.69 -7.43
C LEU A 103 -0.41 11.00 -5.92
N GLY A 104 -1.37 11.81 -5.50
CA GLY A 104 -1.61 12.11 -4.08
C GLY A 104 -1.90 10.85 -3.26
N LEU A 105 -2.74 9.95 -3.77
CA LEU A 105 -3.05 8.65 -3.15
C LEU A 105 -1.79 7.77 -3.02
N LEU A 106 -0.96 7.70 -4.07
CA LEU A 106 0.31 6.98 -4.01
C LEU A 106 1.25 7.59 -2.95
N LEU A 107 1.38 8.91 -2.91
CA LEU A 107 2.25 9.59 -1.95
C LEU A 107 1.74 9.42 -0.51
N PHE A 108 0.44 9.56 -0.28
CA PHE A 108 -0.17 9.31 1.03
C PHE A 108 0.16 7.90 1.53
N THR A 109 -0.09 6.89 0.70
CA THR A 109 0.23 5.49 1.01
C THR A 109 1.72 5.29 1.31
N SER A 110 2.58 5.83 0.43
CA SER A 110 4.04 5.66 0.57
C SER A 110 4.59 6.38 1.79
N ILE A 111 4.20 7.62 2.04
CA ILE A 111 4.64 8.40 3.20
C ILE A 111 4.15 7.73 4.49
N GLY A 112 2.89 7.33 4.56
CA GLY A 112 2.33 6.67 5.73
C GLY A 112 3.07 5.38 6.08
N TRP A 113 3.18 4.45 5.13
CA TRP A 113 3.91 3.20 5.36
C TRP A 113 5.37 3.41 5.73
N ASN A 114 6.09 4.30 5.05
CA ASN A 114 7.49 4.56 5.37
C ASN A 114 7.65 5.22 6.75
N THR A 115 6.69 6.01 7.19
CA THR A 115 6.66 6.56 8.56
C THR A 115 6.51 5.43 9.60
N VAL A 116 5.56 4.51 9.40
CA VAL A 116 5.39 3.32 10.26
C VAL A 116 6.69 2.51 10.33
N LEU A 117 7.31 2.23 9.18
CA LEU A 117 8.57 1.47 9.12
C LEU A 117 9.72 2.17 9.86
N MET A 118 9.82 3.50 9.77
CA MET A 118 10.85 4.25 10.48
C MET A 118 10.62 4.29 11.99
N ILE A 119 9.36 4.41 12.45
CA ILE A 119 9.04 4.31 13.87
C ILE A 119 9.35 2.90 14.38
N PHE A 120 9.03 1.88 13.59
CA PHE A 120 9.33 0.48 13.92
C PHE A 120 10.85 0.21 13.98
N PHE A 121 11.64 0.81 13.06
CA PHE A 121 13.09 0.80 13.14
C PHE A 121 13.59 1.38 14.47
N GLY A 122 13.10 2.55 14.87
CA GLY A 122 13.52 3.20 16.11
C GLY A 122 13.12 2.41 17.37
N ARG A 123 11.91 1.82 17.38
CA ARG A 123 11.46 0.93 18.47
C ARG A 123 12.33 -0.31 18.57
N ALA A 124 12.67 -0.95 17.46
CA ALA A 124 13.57 -2.10 17.45
C ALA A 124 14.98 -1.73 17.96
N ALA A 125 15.50 -0.57 17.55
CA ALA A 125 16.79 -0.07 18.04
C ALA A 125 16.74 0.23 19.54
N ALA A 126 15.68 0.87 20.03
CA ALA A 126 15.49 1.15 21.46
C ALA A 126 15.41 -0.14 22.28
N SER A 127 14.62 -1.12 21.83
CA SER A 127 14.55 -2.44 22.49
C SER A 127 15.91 -3.14 22.51
N ALA A 128 16.69 -3.10 21.44
CA ALA A 128 18.02 -3.67 21.42
C ALA A 128 18.98 -2.99 22.43
N MET A 129 18.90 -1.64 22.53
CA MET A 129 19.68 -0.89 23.53
C MET A 129 19.31 -1.21 24.97
N ILE A 130 18.02 -1.50 25.22
CA ILE A 130 17.53 -1.89 26.54
C ILE A 130 18.00 -3.30 26.88
N VAL A 131 17.87 -4.26 25.98
CA VAL A 131 18.37 -5.64 26.18
C VAL A 131 19.88 -5.66 26.41
N LEU A 132 20.64 -4.78 25.76
CA LEU A 132 22.09 -4.62 25.99
C LEU A 132 22.45 -3.88 27.29
N GLY A 133 21.45 -3.38 28.05
CA GLY A 133 21.68 -2.61 29.27
C GLY A 133 22.26 -1.21 29.06
N VAL A 134 22.27 -0.71 27.80
CA VAL A 134 22.79 0.63 27.44
C VAL A 134 21.75 1.71 27.69
N ALA A 135 20.45 1.40 27.60
CA ALA A 135 19.34 2.31 27.84
C ALA A 135 18.37 1.68 28.85
N GLY A 136 17.73 2.53 29.66
CA GLY A 136 16.67 2.10 30.57
C GLY A 136 15.27 2.17 29.93
N GLU A 137 14.30 1.43 30.46
CA GLU A 137 12.90 1.43 29.96
C GLU A 137 12.29 2.84 29.92
N GLY A 138 12.58 3.70 30.88
CA GLY A 138 12.09 5.08 30.91
C GLY A 138 12.56 5.95 29.76
N SER A 139 13.64 5.58 29.07
CA SER A 139 14.15 6.30 27.90
C SER A 139 13.71 5.70 26.54
N ARG A 140 12.95 4.60 26.52
CA ARG A 140 12.51 3.87 25.32
C ARG A 140 11.94 4.79 24.24
N GLY A 141 11.00 5.67 24.59
CA GLY A 141 10.34 6.56 23.65
C GLY A 141 11.31 7.59 23.02
N LEU A 142 12.18 8.19 23.83
CA LEU A 142 13.19 9.14 23.37
C LEU A 142 14.20 8.47 22.44
N VAL A 143 14.74 7.33 22.85
CA VAL A 143 15.72 6.55 22.06
C VAL A 143 15.08 6.12 20.72
N ALA A 144 13.85 5.60 20.74
CA ALA A 144 13.13 5.23 19.53
C ALA A 144 12.96 6.41 18.57
N THR A 145 12.55 7.58 19.07
CA THR A 145 12.38 8.79 18.26
C THR A 145 13.70 9.27 17.65
N LEU A 146 14.78 9.29 18.44
CA LEU A 146 16.11 9.71 17.96
C LEU A 146 16.64 8.78 16.86
N PHE A 147 16.53 7.45 17.04
CA PHE A 147 16.93 6.50 16.01
C PHE A 147 16.05 6.62 14.75
N SER A 148 14.73 6.76 14.90
CA SER A 148 13.81 6.92 13.77
C SER A 148 14.14 8.18 12.95
N ALA A 149 14.27 9.31 13.62
CA ALA A 149 14.58 10.59 12.97
C ALA A 149 15.97 10.60 12.34
N GLY A 150 16.99 10.16 13.09
CA GLY A 150 18.36 10.05 12.60
C GLY A 150 18.49 9.10 11.41
N GLY A 151 17.86 7.92 11.51
CA GLY A 151 17.80 6.95 10.42
C GLY A 151 17.14 7.52 9.16
N LEU A 152 16.02 8.23 9.31
CA LEU A 152 15.35 8.88 8.18
C LEU A 152 16.23 9.93 7.49
N VAL A 153 16.94 10.75 8.27
CA VAL A 153 17.88 11.76 7.73
C VAL A 153 18.99 11.08 6.94
N VAL A 154 19.59 10.01 7.48
CA VAL A 154 20.62 9.22 6.79
C VAL A 154 20.08 8.63 5.49
N LEU A 155 18.87 8.03 5.51
CA LEU A 155 18.26 7.45 4.31
C LEU A 155 17.94 8.52 3.25
N ALA A 156 17.40 9.67 3.65
CA ALA A 156 17.16 10.79 2.76
C ALA A 156 18.46 11.25 2.09
N PHE A 157 19.54 11.40 2.87
CA PHE A 157 20.87 11.73 2.34
C PHE A 157 21.36 10.67 1.35
N LEU A 158 21.25 9.37 1.65
CA LEU A 158 21.64 8.30 0.74
C LEU A 158 20.86 8.34 -0.59
N VAL A 159 19.56 8.64 -0.55
CA VAL A 159 18.72 8.79 -1.76
C VAL A 159 19.17 9.97 -2.61
N THR A 160 19.65 11.09 -2.00
CA THR A 160 20.23 12.20 -2.78
C THR A 160 21.50 11.80 -3.52
N ARG A 161 22.31 10.90 -2.96
CA ARG A 161 23.55 10.38 -3.58
C ARG A 161 23.29 9.35 -4.69
N GLY A 162 22.08 8.82 -4.76
CA GLY A 162 21.63 7.87 -5.78
C GLY A 162 21.76 6.41 -5.38
N ALA A 163 20.71 5.69 -5.61
CA ALA A 163 20.48 4.31 -5.13
C ALA A 163 21.10 3.25 -6.06
N ARG A 164 22.43 3.14 -6.15
CA ARG A 164 23.07 2.06 -6.91
C ARG A 164 22.97 0.66 -6.23
N SER A 165 22.71 0.62 -4.92
CA SER A 165 22.67 -0.62 -4.13
C SER A 165 21.27 -1.24 -4.00
N LEU A 166 20.20 -0.52 -4.33
CA LEU A 166 18.81 -0.90 -4.06
C LEU A 166 18.33 -2.21 -4.71
N SER A 167 18.87 -2.57 -5.88
CA SER A 167 18.40 -3.76 -6.61
C SER A 167 18.78 -5.10 -5.97
N LYS A 168 19.77 -5.11 -5.07
CA LYS A 168 20.26 -6.31 -4.43
C LYS A 168 19.73 -6.48 -2.98
N THR A 169 19.32 -5.38 -2.33
CA THR A 169 18.92 -5.40 -0.92
C THR A 169 17.54 -6.01 -0.69
N GLY A 170 16.57 -5.73 -1.56
CA GLY A 170 15.19 -6.21 -1.40
C GLY A 170 15.05 -7.73 -1.28
N PRO A 171 15.55 -8.54 -2.24
CA PRO A 171 15.47 -9.99 -2.15
C PRO A 171 16.17 -10.57 -0.92
N THR A 172 17.32 -10.02 -0.53
CA THR A 172 18.06 -10.46 0.66
C THR A 172 17.23 -10.21 1.94
N ILE A 173 16.66 -9.01 2.10
CA ILE A 173 15.80 -8.67 3.22
C ILE A 173 14.60 -9.61 3.32
N ALA A 174 13.96 -9.91 2.19
CA ALA A 174 12.80 -10.81 2.17
C ALA A 174 13.16 -12.24 2.63
N ILE A 175 14.25 -12.80 2.14
CA ILE A 175 14.73 -14.13 2.57
C ILE A 175 14.94 -14.13 4.08
N CYS A 176 15.55 -13.12 4.56
CA CYS A 176 15.83 -12.97 5.96
C CYS A 176 14.54 -12.82 6.80
N ILE A 177 13.53 -12.07 6.37
CA ILE A 177 12.24 -11.98 7.08
C ILE A 177 11.53 -13.34 7.08
N VAL A 178 11.61 -14.10 5.99
CA VAL A 178 11.05 -15.47 5.94
C VAL A 178 11.73 -16.39 6.95
N ILE A 179 13.06 -16.34 7.03
CA ILE A 179 13.83 -17.12 8.02
C ILE A 179 13.46 -16.69 9.44
N LEU A 180 13.42 -15.38 9.70
CA LEU A 180 13.02 -14.84 10.99
C LEU A 180 11.59 -15.26 11.38
N THR A 181 10.67 -15.19 10.45
CA THR A 181 9.26 -15.59 10.66
C THR A 181 9.17 -17.07 11.01
N GLY A 182 9.89 -17.93 10.28
CA GLY A 182 9.97 -19.37 10.56
C GLY A 182 10.60 -19.67 11.91
N TRP A 183 11.66 -18.94 12.27
CA TRP A 183 12.30 -19.06 13.57
C TRP A 183 11.39 -18.64 14.73
N LEU A 184 10.72 -17.50 14.62
CA LEU A 184 9.75 -17.04 15.64
C LEU A 184 8.56 -18.00 15.77
N LEU A 185 8.07 -18.54 14.66
CA LEU A 185 7.01 -19.55 14.69
C LEU A 185 7.48 -20.82 15.41
N TYR A 186 8.71 -21.27 15.14
CA TYR A 186 9.30 -22.42 15.84
C TYR A 186 9.37 -22.19 17.35
N LEU A 187 9.89 -21.04 17.80
CA LEU A 187 9.97 -20.69 19.21
C LEU A 187 8.58 -20.64 19.88
N LEU A 188 7.59 -20.07 19.22
CA LEU A 188 6.22 -20.01 19.72
C LEU A 188 5.61 -21.42 19.89
N LEU A 189 5.81 -22.29 18.91
CA LEU A 189 5.32 -23.67 18.98
C LEU A 189 6.05 -24.51 20.02
N ASP A 190 7.35 -24.30 20.16
CA ASP A 190 8.19 -25.00 21.15
C ASP A 190 7.82 -24.60 22.60
N GLN A 191 7.65 -23.30 22.86
CA GLN A 191 7.38 -22.79 24.20
C GLN A 191 5.94 -22.96 24.66
N PHE A 192 4.97 -22.73 23.76
CA PHE A 192 3.54 -22.69 24.14
C PHE A 192 2.73 -23.86 23.58
N GLY A 193 3.17 -24.45 22.46
CA GLY A 193 2.43 -25.47 21.75
C GLY A 193 1.21 -24.93 20.98
N TRP A 194 0.79 -25.63 19.95
CA TRP A 194 -0.34 -25.22 19.10
C TRP A 194 -1.67 -25.12 19.87
N SER A 195 -1.90 -26.03 20.83
CA SER A 195 -3.16 -26.04 21.60
C SER A 195 -3.37 -24.74 22.36
N ALA A 196 -2.33 -24.25 23.04
CA ALA A 196 -2.41 -22.97 23.77
C ALA A 196 -2.62 -21.78 22.85
N ILE A 197 -1.87 -21.73 21.72
CA ILE A 197 -2.01 -20.67 20.72
C ILE A 197 -3.43 -20.65 20.13
N ALA A 198 -3.97 -21.81 19.75
CA ALA A 198 -5.27 -21.92 19.11
C ALA A 198 -6.44 -21.52 20.01
N THR A 199 -6.29 -21.68 21.34
CA THR A 199 -7.32 -21.36 22.33
C THR A 199 -7.11 -20.01 23.02
N ALA A 200 -6.04 -19.28 22.68
CA ALA A 200 -5.75 -17.97 23.25
C ALA A 200 -6.88 -16.97 23.00
N ALA A 201 -7.29 -16.27 24.04
CA ALA A 201 -8.29 -15.21 23.96
C ALA A 201 -7.69 -13.95 23.30
N PRO A 202 -8.49 -13.19 22.56
CA PRO A 202 -8.05 -11.88 22.06
C PRO A 202 -7.77 -10.90 23.21
N LEU A 203 -6.92 -9.88 22.95
CA LEU A 203 -6.40 -9.00 24.00
C LEU A 203 -7.41 -7.93 24.45
N ASP A 204 -8.17 -7.36 23.49
CA ASP A 204 -9.13 -6.26 23.77
C ASP A 204 -10.33 -6.33 22.81
N PRO A 205 -11.11 -7.44 22.84
CA PRO A 205 -12.23 -7.61 21.93
C PRO A 205 -13.45 -6.80 22.35
N THR A 206 -14.26 -6.40 21.37
CA THR A 206 -15.63 -5.93 21.63
C THR A 206 -16.55 -7.13 21.96
N ASP A 207 -17.76 -6.87 22.47
CA ASP A 207 -18.74 -7.92 22.77
C ASP A 207 -19.24 -8.69 21.53
N SER A 208 -19.06 -8.12 20.32
CA SER A 208 -19.52 -8.73 19.07
C SER A 208 -18.39 -9.44 18.33
N PHE A 209 -18.41 -10.76 18.31
CA PHE A 209 -17.49 -11.55 17.48
C PHE A 209 -17.55 -11.17 16.01
N GLY A 210 -18.74 -10.86 15.45
CA GLY A 210 -18.90 -10.45 14.07
C GLY A 210 -18.18 -9.14 13.79
N VAL A 211 -18.26 -8.17 14.69
CA VAL A 211 -17.52 -6.89 14.56
C VAL A 211 -16.02 -7.15 14.63
N ASN A 212 -15.56 -7.91 15.59
CA ASN A 212 -14.14 -8.22 15.80
C ASN A 212 -13.53 -8.93 14.59
N TYR A 213 -14.19 -9.98 14.09
CA TYR A 213 -13.75 -10.74 12.92
C TYR A 213 -13.70 -9.85 11.68
N THR A 214 -14.75 -9.05 11.44
CA THR A 214 -14.83 -8.17 10.29
C THR A 214 -13.82 -7.02 10.38
N SER A 215 -13.50 -6.54 11.60
CA SER A 215 -12.43 -5.54 11.79
C SER A 215 -11.07 -6.05 11.32
N VAL A 216 -10.71 -7.30 11.66
CA VAL A 216 -9.47 -7.91 11.17
C VAL A 216 -9.52 -8.16 9.65
N PHE A 217 -10.64 -8.63 9.14
CA PHE A 217 -10.84 -8.80 7.71
C PHE A 217 -10.70 -7.48 6.94
N GLU A 218 -11.35 -6.39 7.43
CA GLU A 218 -11.27 -5.03 6.88
C GLU A 218 -9.84 -4.50 6.91
N LEU A 219 -9.11 -4.74 8.02
CA LEU A 219 -7.72 -4.33 8.20
C LEU A 219 -6.85 -4.83 7.04
N LEU A 220 -7.02 -6.09 6.64
CA LEU A 220 -6.25 -6.70 5.56
C LEU A 220 -6.77 -6.29 4.17
N VAL A 221 -8.07 -6.15 3.96
CA VAL A 221 -8.63 -5.62 2.71
C VAL A 221 -8.10 -4.21 2.45
N ALA A 222 -8.25 -3.31 3.43
CA ALA A 222 -7.81 -1.93 3.33
C ALA A 222 -6.28 -1.82 3.19
N GLY A 223 -5.53 -2.63 3.94
CA GLY A 223 -4.08 -2.69 3.85
C GLY A 223 -3.56 -3.10 2.47
N THR A 224 -4.19 -4.11 1.83
CA THR A 224 -3.81 -4.52 0.47
C THR A 224 -4.11 -3.46 -0.58
N PHE A 225 -5.09 -2.58 -0.35
CA PHE A 225 -5.33 -1.43 -1.23
C PHE A 225 -4.10 -0.53 -1.35
N GLY A 226 -3.25 -0.49 -0.33
CA GLY A 226 -1.97 0.21 -0.36
C GLY A 226 -1.05 -0.21 -1.52
N TRP A 227 -1.19 -1.41 -2.06
CA TRP A 227 -0.44 -1.88 -3.22
C TRP A 227 -0.90 -1.25 -4.54
N TRP A 228 -2.10 -0.64 -4.57
CA TRP A 228 -2.69 -0.07 -5.77
C TRP A 228 -1.72 0.80 -6.59
N GLY A 229 -1.04 1.73 -5.96
CA GLY A 229 -0.14 2.66 -6.64
C GLY A 229 1.09 2.01 -7.26
N TYR A 230 1.59 0.92 -6.67
CA TYR A 230 2.80 0.22 -7.07
C TYR A 230 2.58 -0.86 -8.13
N MET A 231 1.35 -1.40 -8.20
CA MET A 231 1.03 -2.55 -9.04
C MET A 231 1.37 -2.34 -10.51
N GLY A 232 1.02 -1.19 -11.10
CA GLY A 232 1.31 -0.93 -12.50
C GLY A 232 2.80 -1.00 -12.82
N GLY A 233 3.66 -0.51 -11.92
CA GLY A 233 5.11 -0.57 -12.06
C GLY A 233 5.65 -2.00 -12.11
N MET A 234 5.10 -2.90 -11.30
CA MET A 234 5.53 -4.29 -11.22
C MET A 234 4.94 -5.15 -12.36
N VAL A 235 3.62 -5.12 -12.55
CA VAL A 235 2.95 -6.06 -13.47
C VAL A 235 3.15 -5.72 -14.94
N ARG A 236 3.44 -4.47 -15.31
CA ARG A 236 3.76 -4.10 -16.69
C ARG A 236 5.03 -4.77 -17.24
N MET A 237 5.88 -5.30 -16.34
CA MET A 237 7.07 -6.07 -16.71
C MET A 237 6.72 -7.45 -17.28
N VAL A 238 5.47 -7.91 -17.13
CA VAL A 238 4.94 -9.18 -17.66
C VAL A 238 4.06 -8.91 -18.86
N SER A 239 4.17 -9.73 -19.89
CA SER A 239 3.49 -9.51 -21.16
C SER A 239 2.00 -9.90 -21.20
N LYS A 240 1.50 -10.70 -20.23
CA LYS A 240 0.14 -11.23 -20.22
C LYS A 240 -0.48 -11.12 -18.81
N ALA A 241 -1.71 -10.55 -18.72
CA ALA A 241 -2.43 -10.38 -17.46
C ALA A 241 -2.65 -11.69 -16.68
N GLY A 242 -3.05 -12.77 -17.36
CA GLY A 242 -3.27 -14.09 -16.71
C GLY A 242 -2.03 -14.68 -16.04
N LYS A 243 -0.84 -14.21 -16.41
CA LYS A 243 0.43 -14.65 -15.79
C LYS A 243 0.82 -13.82 -14.57
N THR A 244 0.05 -12.80 -14.20
CA THR A 244 0.34 -11.88 -13.08
C THR A 244 -0.55 -12.14 -11.87
N ILE A 245 -1.75 -12.65 -12.05
CA ILE A 245 -2.75 -12.79 -10.98
C ILE A 245 -2.22 -13.69 -9.86
N LEU A 246 -1.87 -14.95 -10.16
CA LEU A 246 -1.38 -15.88 -9.15
C LEU A 246 -0.11 -15.37 -8.43
N PRO A 247 0.94 -14.90 -9.14
CA PRO A 247 2.12 -14.32 -8.50
C PRO A 247 1.82 -13.18 -7.50
N THR A 248 0.92 -12.28 -7.85
CA THR A 248 0.56 -11.15 -6.97
C THR A 248 -0.33 -11.60 -5.81
N MET A 249 -1.26 -12.54 -6.03
CA MET A 249 -2.08 -13.12 -4.96
C MET A 249 -1.23 -13.86 -3.92
N VAL A 250 -0.25 -14.64 -4.38
CA VAL A 250 0.66 -15.37 -3.48
C VAL A 250 1.60 -14.40 -2.75
N GLY A 251 2.25 -13.49 -3.47
CA GLY A 251 3.29 -12.62 -2.90
C GLY A 251 2.75 -11.48 -2.04
N LEU A 252 1.72 -10.78 -2.50
CA LEU A 252 1.18 -9.60 -1.81
C LEU A 252 -0.05 -9.91 -0.94
N GLY A 253 -0.70 -11.06 -1.16
CA GLY A 253 -1.82 -11.51 -0.35
C GLY A 253 -1.40 -12.58 0.66
N LEU A 254 -1.19 -13.82 0.18
CA LEU A 254 -0.99 -14.98 1.04
C LEU A 254 0.29 -14.86 1.91
N ALA A 255 1.43 -14.51 1.31
CA ALA A 255 2.69 -14.44 2.04
C ALA A 255 2.64 -13.37 3.15
N TRP A 256 1.96 -12.25 2.91
CA TRP A 256 1.71 -11.25 3.93
C TRP A 256 0.89 -11.80 5.09
N ALA A 257 -0.25 -12.45 4.81
CA ALA A 257 -1.13 -13.01 5.83
C ALA A 257 -0.41 -14.05 6.70
N VAL A 258 0.47 -14.88 6.11
CA VAL A 258 1.28 -15.87 6.83
C VAL A 258 2.22 -15.20 7.84
N VAL A 259 2.96 -14.18 7.42
CA VAL A 259 3.87 -13.44 8.33
C VAL A 259 3.09 -12.73 9.43
N ALA A 260 1.98 -12.10 9.10
CA ALA A 260 1.10 -11.45 10.08
C ALA A 260 0.52 -12.44 11.09
N SER A 261 0.23 -13.68 10.68
CA SER A 261 -0.27 -14.73 11.59
C SER A 261 0.74 -15.10 12.66
N VAL A 262 2.03 -15.13 12.35
CA VAL A 262 3.06 -15.41 13.38
C VAL A 262 3.11 -14.30 14.43
N SER A 263 2.94 -13.05 14.02
CA SER A 263 2.86 -11.94 14.97
C SER A 263 1.57 -11.92 15.78
N LEU A 264 0.46 -12.32 15.17
CA LEU A 264 -0.79 -12.55 15.90
C LEU A 264 -0.57 -13.57 17.05
N PHE A 265 0.11 -14.69 16.78
CA PHE A 265 0.39 -15.71 17.79
C PHE A 265 1.31 -15.16 18.88
N GLY A 266 2.39 -14.45 18.50
CA GLY A 266 3.29 -13.83 19.47
C GLY A 266 2.56 -12.85 20.40
N ALA A 267 1.73 -11.98 19.84
CA ALA A 267 0.94 -11.03 20.61
C ALA A 267 -0.06 -11.71 21.55
N LEU A 268 -0.78 -12.74 21.08
CA LEU A 268 -1.73 -13.48 21.91
C LEU A 268 -1.05 -14.22 23.07
N MET A 269 0.16 -14.77 22.87
CA MET A 269 0.86 -15.53 23.90
C MET A 269 1.56 -14.65 24.92
N THR A 270 1.96 -13.45 24.56
CA THR A 270 2.70 -12.54 25.45
C THR A 270 1.83 -11.43 26.05
N GLY A 271 0.65 -11.19 25.48
CA GLY A 271 -0.21 -10.06 25.85
C GLY A 271 0.25 -8.72 25.29
N GLU A 272 1.27 -8.70 24.40
CA GLU A 272 1.90 -7.49 23.91
C GLU A 272 1.77 -7.38 22.37
N PRO A 273 1.06 -6.38 21.84
CA PRO A 273 0.91 -6.23 20.38
C PRO A 273 2.19 -5.81 19.65
N ASP A 274 3.13 -5.12 20.32
CA ASP A 274 4.34 -4.61 19.71
C ASP A 274 5.40 -5.72 19.51
N PRO A 275 5.74 -6.08 18.26
CA PRO A 275 6.71 -7.13 17.99
C PRO A 275 8.13 -6.78 18.43
N THR A 276 8.45 -5.52 18.70
CA THR A 276 9.76 -5.14 19.26
C THR A 276 9.84 -5.40 20.77
N ILE A 277 8.72 -5.68 21.39
CA ILE A 277 8.61 -6.04 22.82
C ILE A 277 8.43 -7.54 22.97
N TRP A 278 7.41 -8.15 22.30
CA TRP A 278 7.15 -9.58 22.50
C TRP A 278 8.22 -10.50 21.91
N ALA A 279 8.88 -10.12 20.80
CA ALA A 279 9.87 -11.01 20.18
C ALA A 279 11.10 -11.26 21.10
N PRO A 280 11.66 -10.25 21.79
CA PRO A 280 12.63 -10.49 22.85
C PRO A 280 12.17 -11.39 23.98
N MET A 281 10.89 -11.29 24.39
CA MET A 281 10.37 -12.11 25.52
C MET A 281 10.42 -13.61 25.23
N ILE A 282 10.27 -14.01 23.96
CA ILE A 282 10.28 -15.43 23.58
C ILE A 282 11.64 -15.91 23.06
N ALA A 283 12.50 -15.00 22.59
CA ALA A 283 13.74 -15.36 21.91
C ALA A 283 14.94 -15.57 22.86
N GLY A 284 14.89 -15.06 24.09
CA GLY A 284 16.01 -14.97 25.02
C GLY A 284 17.04 -13.90 24.58
N ASP A 285 17.87 -13.43 25.50
CA ASP A 285 18.66 -12.19 25.36
C ASP A 285 19.52 -12.11 24.10
N PHE A 286 20.31 -13.12 23.80
CA PHE A 286 21.20 -13.08 22.62
C PHE A 286 20.41 -13.13 21.31
N THR A 287 19.45 -14.02 21.22
CA THR A 287 18.62 -14.19 20.02
C THR A 287 17.70 -12.96 19.83
N ALA A 288 17.24 -12.35 20.93
CA ALA A 288 16.47 -11.12 20.90
C ALA A 288 17.23 -9.99 20.18
N ILE A 289 18.50 -9.79 20.49
CA ILE A 289 19.32 -8.76 19.84
C ILE A 289 19.43 -9.01 18.34
N VAL A 290 19.65 -10.26 17.92
CA VAL A 290 19.71 -10.64 16.50
C VAL A 290 18.38 -10.33 15.80
N VAL A 291 17.24 -10.71 16.40
CA VAL A 291 15.91 -10.43 15.88
C VAL A 291 15.68 -8.93 15.72
N LEU A 292 15.98 -8.13 16.74
CA LEU A 292 15.79 -6.68 16.74
C LEU A 292 16.68 -5.96 15.71
N ILE A 293 17.94 -6.33 15.59
CA ILE A 293 18.85 -5.80 14.55
C ILE A 293 18.29 -6.13 13.17
N PHE A 294 17.77 -7.34 13.02
CA PHE A 294 17.20 -7.79 11.75
C PHE A 294 15.97 -6.98 11.35
N ILE A 295 15.03 -6.80 12.29
CA ILE A 295 13.86 -5.92 12.12
C ILE A 295 14.32 -4.51 11.75
N ALA A 296 15.31 -3.96 12.47
CA ALA A 296 15.82 -2.63 12.22
C ALA A 296 16.39 -2.47 10.79
N LEU A 297 17.27 -3.37 10.36
CA LEU A 297 17.89 -3.31 9.03
C LEU A 297 16.85 -3.49 7.90
N ALA A 298 15.87 -4.36 8.08
CA ALA A 298 14.80 -4.56 7.11
C ALA A 298 13.94 -3.30 6.91
N ASN A 299 13.64 -2.59 7.99
CA ASN A 299 12.88 -1.33 7.93
C ASN A 299 13.65 -0.22 7.21
N LEU A 300 14.95 -0.07 7.48
CA LEU A 300 15.82 0.88 6.77
C LEU A 300 15.84 0.59 5.27
N GLY A 301 16.02 -0.67 4.88
CA GLY A 301 16.04 -1.09 3.47
C GLY A 301 14.73 -0.78 2.75
N SER A 302 13.59 -1.11 3.36
CA SER A 302 12.26 -0.87 2.81
C SER A 302 11.96 0.64 2.66
N THR A 303 12.28 1.44 3.68
CA THR A 303 12.09 2.90 3.65
C THR A 303 12.98 3.57 2.60
N LEU A 304 14.22 3.12 2.43
CA LEU A 304 15.11 3.63 1.38
C LEU A 304 14.48 3.48 -0.01
N VAL A 305 13.88 2.31 -0.29
CA VAL A 305 13.15 2.06 -1.55
C VAL A 305 11.92 2.95 -1.63
N GLY A 306 11.15 3.09 -0.55
CA GLY A 306 9.94 3.91 -0.50
C GLY A 306 10.20 5.39 -0.81
N ILE A 307 11.21 6.01 -0.20
CA ILE A 307 11.62 7.39 -0.48
C ILE A 307 12.04 7.53 -1.95
N PHE A 308 12.82 6.57 -2.48
CA PHE A 308 13.26 6.59 -3.86
C PHE A 308 12.08 6.51 -4.84
N VAL A 309 11.14 5.58 -4.64
CA VAL A 309 9.97 5.38 -5.51
C VAL A 309 9.06 6.60 -5.47
N SER A 310 8.79 7.17 -4.31
CA SER A 310 8.00 8.40 -4.15
C SER A 310 8.63 9.59 -4.87
N THR A 311 9.94 9.75 -4.70
CA THR A 311 10.71 10.80 -5.39
C THR A 311 10.66 10.61 -6.91
N LEU A 312 10.77 9.38 -7.40
CA LEU A 312 10.70 9.05 -8.81
C LEU A 312 9.30 9.32 -9.36
N ALA A 313 8.24 8.97 -8.65
CA ALA A 313 6.85 9.22 -9.06
C ALA A 313 6.58 10.71 -9.26
N ILE A 314 7.02 11.57 -8.34
CA ILE A 314 6.93 13.03 -8.49
C ILE A 314 7.79 13.50 -9.68
N LYS A 315 9.02 13.00 -9.80
CA LYS A 315 9.95 13.39 -10.87
C LYS A 315 9.45 13.05 -12.27
N GLN A 316 8.65 11.99 -12.40
CA GLN A 316 8.02 11.58 -13.66
C GLN A 316 6.81 12.44 -14.03
N THR A 317 6.29 13.25 -13.11
CA THR A 317 5.13 14.11 -13.36
C THR A 317 5.50 15.24 -14.33
N ARG A 318 4.73 15.39 -15.40
CA ARG A 318 4.95 16.49 -16.36
C ARG A 318 4.68 17.84 -15.70
N GLY A 319 5.54 18.80 -15.94
CA GLY A 319 5.47 20.15 -15.36
C GLY A 319 6.26 20.25 -14.07
N LEU A 320 5.71 19.78 -12.94
CA LEU A 320 6.34 19.88 -11.62
C LEU A 320 7.68 19.13 -11.58
N GLY A 321 7.69 17.86 -12.02
CA GLY A 321 8.87 17.02 -11.96
C GLY A 321 10.05 17.51 -12.81
N ARG A 322 9.81 18.27 -13.89
CA ARG A 322 10.90 18.87 -14.70
C ARG A 322 11.54 20.08 -14.03
N LYS A 323 10.75 20.85 -13.27
CA LYS A 323 11.20 22.13 -12.69
C LYS A 323 11.91 21.95 -11.34
N VAL A 324 11.56 20.92 -10.57
CA VAL A 324 12.06 20.70 -9.20
C VAL A 324 13.27 19.77 -9.23
N SER A 325 14.31 20.06 -8.45
CA SER A 325 15.50 19.22 -8.35
C SER A 325 15.18 17.89 -7.65
N TRP A 326 15.99 16.85 -7.92
CA TRP A 326 15.86 15.55 -7.24
C TRP A 326 15.94 15.69 -5.72
N ASN A 327 16.93 16.43 -5.23
CA ASN A 327 17.17 16.62 -3.81
C ASN A 327 16.02 17.35 -3.12
N THR A 328 15.45 18.37 -3.78
CA THR A 328 14.28 19.08 -3.25
C THR A 328 13.07 18.14 -3.10
N ILE A 329 12.87 17.22 -4.05
CA ILE A 329 11.77 16.25 -3.96
C ILE A 329 12.03 15.25 -2.83
N VAL A 330 13.27 14.79 -2.64
CA VAL A 330 13.63 13.91 -1.50
C VAL A 330 13.29 14.58 -0.18
N VAL A 331 13.69 15.84 0.00
CA VAL A 331 13.37 16.63 1.21
C VAL A 331 11.84 16.74 1.36
N PHE A 332 11.12 17.10 0.31
CA PHE A 332 9.66 17.23 0.33
C PHE A 332 8.96 15.93 0.75
N VAL A 333 9.41 14.79 0.28
CA VAL A 333 8.86 13.46 0.64
C VAL A 333 9.21 13.08 2.07
N SER A 334 10.43 13.38 2.52
CA SER A 334 10.92 12.99 3.85
C SER A 334 10.43 13.90 4.98
N THR A 335 10.12 15.17 4.70
CA THR A 335 9.69 16.13 5.72
C THR A 335 8.41 15.72 6.46
N PRO A 336 7.29 15.32 5.80
CA PRO A 336 6.11 14.87 6.52
C PRO A 336 6.38 13.61 7.35
N MET A 337 7.23 12.69 6.88
CA MET A 337 7.63 11.52 7.67
C MET A 337 8.35 11.95 8.95
N LEU A 338 9.32 12.88 8.83
CA LEU A 338 10.07 13.40 9.98
C LEU A 338 9.16 14.09 10.99
N LEU A 339 8.22 14.91 10.51
CA LEU A 339 7.26 15.59 11.39
C LEU A 339 6.39 14.57 12.14
N CYS A 340 5.87 13.53 11.48
CA CYS A 340 5.10 12.49 12.15
C CYS A 340 5.94 11.74 13.20
N ILE A 341 7.19 11.38 12.88
CA ILE A 341 8.10 10.68 13.79
C ILE A 341 8.39 11.49 15.05
N VAL A 342 8.58 12.80 14.91
CA VAL A 342 8.97 13.65 16.03
C VAL A 342 7.76 14.12 16.86
N LEU A 343 6.66 14.47 16.20
CA LEU A 343 5.51 15.11 16.86
C LEU A 343 4.46 14.12 17.34
N ILE A 344 4.21 13.04 16.58
CA ILE A 344 3.07 12.13 16.81
C ILE A 344 3.42 10.65 16.61
N PRO A 345 4.58 10.15 17.09
CA PRO A 345 4.99 8.76 16.82
C PRO A 345 3.98 7.73 17.34
N HIS A 346 3.41 7.96 18.52
CA HIS A 346 2.40 7.08 19.13
C HIS A 346 1.11 7.04 18.31
N LEU A 347 0.62 8.21 17.84
CA LEU A 347 -0.59 8.26 17.00
C LEU A 347 -0.46 7.45 15.71
N ILE A 348 0.74 7.36 15.15
CA ILE A 348 0.98 6.63 13.91
C ILE A 348 1.12 5.13 14.16
N PHE A 349 1.93 4.73 15.14
CA PHE A 349 2.28 3.32 15.34
C PHE A 349 1.21 2.56 16.14
N ASP A 350 0.70 3.16 17.20
CA ASP A 350 -0.28 2.49 18.08
C ASP A 350 -1.71 2.53 17.49
N ASN A 351 -1.92 3.32 16.40
CA ASN A 351 -3.19 3.44 15.68
C ASN A 351 -3.09 2.94 14.22
N VAL A 352 -2.39 1.85 13.98
CA VAL A 352 -2.29 1.25 12.64
C VAL A 352 -3.67 0.93 12.04
N PRO A 353 -4.69 0.43 12.77
CA PRO A 353 -6.04 0.27 12.23
C PRO A 353 -6.64 1.56 11.66
N VAL A 354 -6.41 2.70 12.30
CA VAL A 354 -6.82 4.03 11.80
C VAL A 354 -6.15 4.35 10.46
N PHE A 355 -4.85 4.12 10.35
CA PHE A 355 -4.14 4.30 9.08
C PHE A 355 -4.69 3.39 7.98
N MET A 356 -5.01 2.12 8.30
CA MET A 356 -5.64 1.19 7.35
C MET A 356 -7.04 1.69 6.94
N ALA A 357 -7.84 2.22 7.87
CA ALA A 357 -9.14 2.81 7.55
C ALA A 357 -9.01 3.96 6.54
N TYR A 358 -8.02 4.84 6.70
CA TYR A 358 -7.75 5.90 5.72
C TYR A 358 -7.34 5.34 4.35
N LEU A 359 -6.55 4.25 4.31
CA LEU A 359 -6.23 3.58 3.04
C LEU A 359 -7.49 3.03 2.37
N GLY A 360 -8.33 2.32 3.12
CA GLY A 360 -9.60 1.78 2.64
C GLY A 360 -10.52 2.87 2.11
N MET A 361 -10.70 3.94 2.89
CA MET A 361 -11.54 5.08 2.59
C MET A 361 -11.13 5.82 1.30
N MET A 362 -9.83 6.00 1.09
CA MET A 362 -9.30 6.77 -0.05
C MET A 362 -9.11 5.92 -1.30
N LEU A 363 -8.61 4.69 -1.15
CA LEU A 363 -8.25 3.83 -2.28
C LEU A 363 -9.40 2.94 -2.73
N GLY A 364 -10.32 2.56 -1.84
CA GLY A 364 -11.49 1.74 -2.18
C GLY A 364 -12.30 2.32 -3.33
N PRO A 365 -12.77 3.58 -3.26
CA PRO A 365 -13.51 4.22 -4.35
C PRO A 365 -12.71 4.26 -5.65
N MET A 366 -11.40 4.53 -5.59
CA MET A 366 -10.54 4.59 -6.78
C MET A 366 -10.45 3.22 -7.46
N ILE A 367 -10.30 2.15 -6.68
CA ILE A 367 -10.32 0.76 -7.16
C ILE A 367 -11.66 0.48 -7.84
N GLY A 368 -12.78 0.82 -7.20
CA GLY A 368 -14.12 0.65 -7.75
C GLY A 368 -14.33 1.39 -9.08
N VAL A 369 -13.92 2.65 -9.14
CA VAL A 369 -13.98 3.47 -10.36
C VAL A 369 -13.17 2.84 -11.50
N GLN A 370 -11.96 2.34 -11.23
CA GLN A 370 -11.12 1.70 -12.25
C GLN A 370 -11.71 0.37 -12.74
N ILE A 371 -12.21 -0.48 -11.84
CA ILE A 371 -12.88 -1.73 -12.19
C ILE A 371 -14.10 -1.43 -13.08
N ALA A 372 -14.94 -0.49 -12.67
CA ALA A 372 -16.12 -0.11 -13.41
C ALA A 372 -15.82 0.49 -14.80
N ASP A 373 -14.78 1.33 -14.89
CA ASP A 373 -14.34 1.89 -16.18
C ASP A 373 -13.86 0.82 -17.15
N TRP A 374 -13.06 -0.12 -16.64
CA TRP A 374 -12.45 -1.15 -17.48
C TRP A 374 -13.46 -2.19 -17.96
N TYR A 375 -14.27 -2.73 -17.05
CA TYR A 375 -15.14 -3.86 -17.33
C TYR A 375 -16.54 -3.45 -17.74
N ILE A 376 -17.16 -2.44 -17.08
CA ILE A 376 -18.55 -2.06 -17.31
C ILE A 376 -18.67 -1.02 -18.44
N LEU A 377 -17.84 0.04 -18.42
CA LEU A 377 -17.83 1.05 -19.48
C LEU A 377 -17.00 0.66 -20.69
N GLY A 378 -16.34 -0.50 -20.66
CA GLY A 378 -15.62 -1.06 -21.79
C GLY A 378 -14.34 -0.33 -22.17
N ARG A 379 -13.68 0.35 -21.24
CA ARG A 379 -12.40 1.06 -21.48
C ARG A 379 -11.33 0.17 -22.10
N ARG A 380 -11.38 -1.12 -21.86
CA ARG A 380 -10.49 -2.12 -22.49
C ARG A 380 -10.43 -2.06 -24.02
N LYS A 381 -11.49 -1.52 -24.66
CA LYS A 381 -11.59 -1.36 -26.12
C LYS A 381 -11.25 0.07 -26.57
N THR A 382 -11.43 1.07 -25.74
CA THR A 382 -11.41 2.49 -26.09
C THR A 382 -10.25 3.27 -25.47
N LEU A 383 -9.35 2.63 -24.70
CA LEU A 383 -8.21 3.31 -24.09
C LEU A 383 -7.22 3.76 -25.19
N SER A 384 -7.05 5.07 -25.33
CA SER A 384 -6.00 5.66 -26.17
C SER A 384 -4.75 5.91 -25.36
N VAL A 385 -3.70 5.12 -25.59
CA VAL A 385 -2.40 5.29 -24.92
C VAL A 385 -1.77 6.63 -25.31
N ALA A 386 -1.90 7.04 -26.56
CA ALA A 386 -1.39 8.33 -27.01
C ALA A 386 -2.00 9.50 -26.23
N ALA A 387 -3.32 9.47 -26.02
CA ALA A 387 -4.03 10.50 -25.25
C ALA A 387 -3.60 10.60 -23.78
N LEU A 388 -3.10 9.50 -23.16
CA LEU A 388 -2.54 9.53 -21.81
C LEU A 388 -1.29 10.42 -21.71
N TYR A 389 -0.57 10.57 -22.82
CA TYR A 389 0.70 11.30 -22.86
C TYR A 389 0.60 12.63 -23.62
N GLN A 390 -0.57 12.97 -24.16
CA GLN A 390 -0.81 14.28 -24.75
C GLN A 390 -0.91 15.37 -23.68
N PRO A 391 -0.36 16.59 -23.92
CA PRO A 391 -0.40 17.67 -22.96
C PRO A 391 -1.74 18.41 -22.97
N GLY A 392 -2.20 18.82 -21.79
CA GLY A 392 -3.26 19.79 -21.61
C GLY A 392 -4.54 19.48 -22.40
N ARG A 393 -5.04 20.48 -23.10
CA ARG A 393 -6.32 20.44 -23.84
C ARG A 393 -6.33 19.54 -25.06
N GLU A 394 -5.18 19.11 -25.54
CA GLU A 394 -5.05 18.21 -26.70
C GLU A 394 -5.41 16.77 -26.34
N SER A 395 -5.32 16.42 -25.05
CA SER A 395 -5.67 15.07 -24.59
C SER A 395 -7.17 14.81 -24.68
N ALA A 396 -7.57 13.66 -25.22
CA ALA A 396 -8.96 13.18 -25.16
C ALA A 396 -9.49 13.02 -23.72
N TYR A 397 -8.59 13.00 -22.73
CA TYR A 397 -8.93 12.91 -21.29
C TYR A 397 -8.92 14.27 -20.58
N TRP A 398 -9.02 15.38 -21.32
CA TRP A 398 -9.05 16.72 -20.73
C TRP A 398 -10.35 17.02 -20.00
N TYR A 399 -11.50 16.52 -20.43
CA TYR A 399 -12.82 16.76 -19.84
C TYR A 399 -13.06 18.24 -19.43
N PHE A 400 -13.73 18.49 -18.29
CA PHE A 400 -14.06 19.82 -17.77
C PHE A 400 -12.86 20.42 -17.02
N GLY A 401 -12.19 21.37 -17.63
CA GLY A 401 -11.04 22.03 -17.00
C GLY A 401 -9.87 21.09 -16.65
N GLY A 402 -9.85 19.89 -17.21
CA GLY A 402 -8.86 18.86 -16.93
C GLY A 402 -9.29 17.81 -15.92
N PHE A 403 -10.51 17.90 -15.38
CA PHE A 403 -11.10 16.97 -14.43
C PHE A 403 -12.29 16.23 -15.06
N ASN A 404 -12.48 14.97 -14.68
CA ASN A 404 -13.68 14.19 -15.03
C ASN A 404 -14.65 14.21 -13.83
N PRO A 405 -15.77 14.96 -13.92
CA PRO A 405 -16.70 15.08 -12.80
C PRO A 405 -17.29 13.75 -12.35
N ALA A 406 -17.51 12.80 -13.28
CA ALA A 406 -18.05 11.49 -12.94
C ALA A 406 -17.06 10.70 -12.04
N GLY A 407 -15.76 10.74 -12.35
CA GLY A 407 -14.73 10.11 -11.52
C GLY A 407 -14.63 10.76 -10.14
N ILE A 408 -14.61 12.09 -10.09
CA ILE A 408 -14.55 12.84 -8.84
C ILE A 408 -15.77 12.52 -7.95
N LEU A 409 -16.98 12.50 -8.53
CA LEU A 409 -18.20 12.16 -7.79
C LEU A 409 -18.15 10.72 -7.25
N GLY A 410 -17.65 9.77 -8.06
CA GLY A 410 -17.44 8.38 -7.63
C GLY A 410 -16.48 8.28 -6.45
N LEU A 411 -15.37 9.04 -6.47
CA LEU A 411 -14.43 9.09 -5.34
C LEU A 411 -15.13 9.67 -4.09
N ILE A 412 -15.79 10.82 -4.21
CA ILE A 412 -16.43 11.49 -3.06
C ILE A 412 -17.49 10.59 -2.42
N LEU A 413 -18.44 10.06 -3.20
CA LEU A 413 -19.52 9.26 -2.63
C LEU A 413 -19.04 7.92 -2.10
N GLY A 414 -18.04 7.29 -2.73
CA GLY A 414 -17.42 6.07 -2.18
C GLY A 414 -16.67 6.33 -0.86
N THR A 415 -15.95 7.46 -0.76
CA THR A 415 -15.28 7.89 0.49
C THR A 415 -16.30 8.15 1.60
N LEU A 416 -17.39 8.85 1.29
CA LEU A 416 -18.46 9.09 2.26
C LEU A 416 -19.17 7.80 2.68
N THR A 417 -19.34 6.84 1.77
CA THR A 417 -19.88 5.51 2.09
C THR A 417 -18.98 4.78 3.09
N TYR A 418 -17.67 4.81 2.89
CA TYR A 418 -16.72 4.22 3.85
C TYR A 418 -16.88 4.85 5.23
N ALA A 419 -16.80 6.18 5.32
CA ALA A 419 -16.88 6.92 6.58
C ALA A 419 -18.25 6.77 7.28
N ALA A 420 -19.33 6.57 6.54
CA ALA A 420 -20.65 6.30 7.11
C ALA A 420 -20.74 4.91 7.77
N ILE A 421 -19.93 3.94 7.33
CA ILE A 421 -19.95 2.57 7.83
C ILE A 421 -18.93 2.36 8.96
N LEU A 422 -17.72 2.89 8.79
CA LEU A 422 -16.61 2.78 9.74
C LEU A 422 -16.02 4.17 9.99
N ASN A 423 -15.89 4.56 11.26
CA ASN A 423 -15.22 5.81 11.62
C ASN A 423 -13.70 5.67 11.36
N PRO A 424 -13.14 6.42 10.41
CA PRO A 424 -11.73 6.28 10.07
C PRO A 424 -10.79 6.81 11.17
N ASN A 425 -11.27 7.65 12.10
CA ASN A 425 -10.44 8.23 13.15
C ASN A 425 -10.31 7.32 14.38
N THR A 426 -11.29 6.45 14.61
CA THR A 426 -11.34 5.59 15.80
C THR A 426 -11.33 4.11 15.47
N TYR A 427 -11.50 3.75 14.19
CA TYR A 427 -11.69 2.37 13.72
C TYR A 427 -12.91 1.67 14.33
N VAL A 428 -13.89 2.44 14.80
CA VAL A 428 -15.13 1.93 15.39
C VAL A 428 -16.24 1.96 14.34
N PRO A 429 -17.02 0.87 14.16
CA PRO A 429 -18.16 0.86 13.25
C PRO A 429 -19.22 1.91 13.60
N ASN A 430 -19.65 2.71 12.62
CA ASN A 430 -20.76 3.62 12.72
C ASN A 430 -22.12 2.94 12.38
N ALA A 431 -22.06 1.80 11.68
CA ALA A 431 -23.24 1.09 11.21
C ALA A 431 -23.21 -0.39 11.61
N ALA A 432 -24.31 -0.90 12.16
CA ALA A 432 -24.42 -2.29 12.63
C ALA A 432 -24.17 -3.33 11.53
N PHE A 433 -24.45 -3.00 10.27
CA PHE A 433 -24.21 -3.92 9.15
C PHE A 433 -22.74 -4.07 8.77
N PHE A 434 -21.81 -3.27 9.32
CA PHE A 434 -20.36 -3.42 9.13
C PHE A 434 -19.92 -4.88 9.30
N GLN A 435 -20.41 -5.56 10.32
CA GLN A 435 -20.07 -6.96 10.62
C GLN A 435 -20.37 -7.96 9.48
N TYR A 436 -21.16 -7.57 8.48
CA TYR A 436 -21.54 -8.42 7.35
C TYR A 436 -20.92 -7.98 6.01
N THR A 437 -20.44 -6.73 5.91
CA THR A 437 -20.08 -6.14 4.61
C THR A 437 -18.69 -5.49 4.58
N THR A 438 -18.06 -5.24 5.75
CA THR A 438 -16.91 -4.30 5.87
C THR A 438 -17.30 -2.85 5.50
N ALA A 439 -16.33 -1.94 5.46
CA ALA A 439 -16.52 -0.59 4.93
C ALA A 439 -15.91 -0.45 3.52
N ALA A 440 -14.82 -1.16 3.26
CA ALA A 440 -14.08 -1.11 1.99
C ALA A 440 -14.92 -1.63 0.81
N ILE A 441 -15.61 -2.76 0.96
CA ILE A 441 -16.36 -3.38 -0.14
C ILE A 441 -17.52 -2.48 -0.61
N PRO A 442 -18.43 -1.97 0.26
CA PRO A 442 -19.43 -1.01 -0.14
C PRO A 442 -18.87 0.26 -0.77
N SER A 443 -17.74 0.76 -0.27
CA SER A 443 -17.03 1.92 -0.82
C SER A 443 -16.57 1.67 -2.28
N VAL A 444 -15.98 0.51 -2.55
CA VAL A 444 -15.60 0.07 -3.91
C VAL A 444 -16.84 0.02 -4.83
N ILE A 445 -17.91 -0.61 -4.36
CA ILE A 445 -19.15 -0.78 -5.15
C ILE A 445 -19.79 0.57 -5.45
N VAL A 446 -20.01 1.41 -4.43
CA VAL A 446 -20.64 2.72 -4.60
C VAL A 446 -19.79 3.63 -5.50
N GLY A 447 -18.47 3.69 -5.28
CA GLY A 447 -17.55 4.45 -6.13
C GLY A 447 -17.66 4.07 -7.60
N GLY A 448 -17.66 2.76 -7.89
CA GLY A 448 -17.80 2.21 -9.24
C GLY A 448 -19.19 2.48 -9.84
N LEU A 449 -20.27 2.24 -9.12
CA LEU A 449 -21.65 2.45 -9.61
C LEU A 449 -21.91 3.92 -9.90
N VAL A 450 -21.56 4.82 -8.98
CA VAL A 450 -21.71 6.27 -9.17
C VAL A 450 -20.95 6.73 -10.41
N TYR A 451 -19.72 6.25 -10.60
CA TYR A 451 -18.93 6.56 -11.78
C TYR A 451 -19.63 6.12 -13.08
N VAL A 452 -20.18 4.91 -13.13
CA VAL A 452 -20.90 4.39 -14.31
C VAL A 452 -22.14 5.21 -14.61
N ILE A 453 -22.97 5.45 -13.59
CA ILE A 453 -24.23 6.20 -13.73
C ILE A 453 -23.93 7.62 -14.21
N SER A 454 -23.03 8.32 -13.51
CA SER A 454 -22.65 9.70 -13.86
C SER A 454 -22.05 9.80 -15.25
N THR A 455 -21.21 8.84 -15.67
CA THR A 455 -20.62 8.82 -17.02
C THR A 455 -21.70 8.63 -18.09
N LYS A 456 -22.68 7.75 -17.86
CA LYS A 456 -23.78 7.51 -18.81
C LYS A 456 -24.68 8.73 -18.92
N LEU A 457 -25.02 9.38 -17.80
CA LEU A 457 -25.82 10.60 -17.78
C LEU A 457 -25.10 11.74 -18.50
N MET A 458 -23.81 11.95 -18.21
CA MET A 458 -23.03 12.99 -18.89
C MET A 458 -22.94 12.79 -20.40
N LYS A 459 -22.78 11.54 -20.88
CA LYS A 459 -22.80 11.25 -22.33
C LYS A 459 -24.16 11.57 -22.98
N ARG A 460 -25.26 11.41 -22.25
CA ARG A 460 -26.61 11.71 -22.74
C ARG A 460 -26.87 13.21 -22.87
N PHE A 461 -26.38 14.00 -21.90
CA PHE A 461 -26.70 15.44 -21.84
C PHE A 461 -25.61 16.35 -22.42
N LEU A 462 -24.37 15.84 -22.55
CA LEU A 462 -23.22 16.59 -23.03
C LEU A 462 -22.55 15.82 -24.19
N PRO A 463 -23.03 16.00 -25.44
CA PRO A 463 -22.44 15.35 -26.61
C PRO A 463 -20.95 15.69 -26.72
N THR A 464 -20.14 14.65 -26.87
CA THR A 464 -18.68 14.75 -26.90
C THR A 464 -18.20 15.55 -28.11
N ARG A 465 -17.07 16.27 -27.98
CA ARG A 465 -16.44 17.06 -29.05
C ARG A 465 -16.17 16.28 -30.35
N SER A 466 -16.13 14.94 -30.31
CA SER A 466 -15.96 14.10 -31.51
C SER A 466 -17.19 14.13 -32.43
N SER A 467 -18.40 14.25 -31.87
CA SER A 467 -19.62 14.42 -32.69
C SER A 467 -19.72 15.78 -33.35
N ARG A 468 -19.09 16.82 -32.80
CA ARG A 468 -19.01 18.15 -33.43
C ARG A 468 -18.01 18.21 -34.60
N ARG A 469 -16.94 17.40 -34.60
CA ARG A 469 -16.02 17.34 -35.77
C ARG A 469 -16.63 16.56 -36.91
N GLY A 470 -17.30 15.44 -36.68
CA GLY A 470 -18.03 14.71 -37.72
C GLY A 470 -19.17 15.52 -38.34
N ALA A 471 -19.91 16.27 -37.54
CA ALA A 471 -21.00 17.13 -38.06
C ALA A 471 -20.50 18.37 -38.84
N VAL A 472 -19.26 18.80 -38.63
CA VAL A 472 -18.66 19.90 -39.42
C VAL A 472 -18.04 19.36 -40.71
N GLU A 473 -17.54 18.12 -40.75
CA GLU A 473 -17.01 17.47 -41.98
C GLU A 473 -18.14 16.97 -42.90
N GLU A 474 -19.36 16.66 -42.37
CA GLU A 474 -20.54 16.35 -43.18
C GLU A 474 -21.28 17.61 -43.70
N ALA A 475 -20.97 18.78 -43.12
CA ALA A 475 -21.56 20.06 -43.56
C ALA A 475 -20.65 20.92 -44.43
N SER A 476 -19.47 20.45 -44.74
CA SER A 476 -18.53 21.06 -45.72
C SER A 476 -18.35 20.19 -46.96
#